data_bb55f1635dd37f7e5055870f8728669e
#
_entry.id   bb55f1635dd37f7e5055870f8728669e
#
_cell.length_a   1.000
_cell.length_b   1.000
_cell.length_c   1.000
_cell.angle_alpha   90.00
_cell.angle_beta   90.00
_cell.angle_gamma   90.00
#
_symmetry.space_group_name_H-M   'P 1'
#
loop_
_entity.id
_entity.type
_entity.pdbx_description
1 polymer ?
#
loop_
_entity_poly.entity_id
_entity_poly.type
_entity_poly.pdbx_seq_one_letter_code
_entity_poly.pdbx_strand_id
1 'polypeptide(L)'
;MSIYLELTNEFNADGLRAILSSGQAVVLHRLAVMSKDGDWILRESPEALDAIRNVLDRRCAHYRYGAPLDVRWMRGGWSSHFEFRLDALRVRTDFVTRPPRLTADDLAGLWREQAGCATPVVDPRRLAELKKTNREKDYAVIGELTRLLDDPRQQFLLSRSAQDLMALARTHPNLARQLATARPLLEQAGRSVEALEAALDAERRKLMHANERRLLRYMTAAEPWAEHWPAVAAEIAGLPLRQAHAVVTARAEGLLPFELPDGIP
;
A
#
# COMPACT_ATOMS: atom_id res chain seq x y z
N MET A 1 14.43 -15.36 -11.37
CA MET A 1 14.13 -14.32 -10.34
C MET A 1 12.81 -13.69 -10.72
N SER A 2 11.98 -13.26 -9.78
CA SER A 2 10.69 -12.58 -10.12
C SER A 2 10.99 -11.21 -10.74
N ILE A 3 10.27 -10.83 -11.79
CA ILE A 3 10.38 -9.49 -12.41
C ILE A 3 10.24 -8.35 -11.39
N TYR A 4 9.44 -8.55 -10.35
CA TYR A 4 9.24 -7.52 -9.32
C TYR A 4 10.46 -7.35 -8.41
N LEU A 5 11.25 -8.40 -8.19
CA LEU A 5 12.55 -8.30 -7.50
C LEU A 5 13.61 -7.63 -8.39
N GLU A 6 13.62 -7.93 -9.68
CA GLU A 6 14.50 -7.26 -10.64
C GLU A 6 14.22 -5.75 -10.67
N LEU A 7 12.95 -5.37 -10.80
CA LEU A 7 12.55 -3.97 -10.75
C LEU A 7 12.91 -3.30 -9.42
N THR A 8 12.73 -3.99 -8.28
CA THR A 8 13.11 -3.44 -6.97
C THR A 8 14.61 -3.15 -6.92
N ASN A 9 15.45 -4.03 -7.46
CA ASN A 9 16.89 -3.83 -7.55
C ASN A 9 17.23 -2.67 -8.49
N GLU A 10 16.63 -2.60 -9.68
CA GLU A 10 16.84 -1.51 -10.63
C GLU A 10 16.43 -0.14 -10.06
N PHE A 11 15.30 -0.08 -9.37
CA PHE A 11 14.84 1.15 -8.72
C PHE A 11 15.78 1.66 -7.64
N ASN A 12 16.53 0.76 -7.01
CA ASN A 12 17.43 1.03 -5.89
C ASN A 12 18.92 0.95 -6.26
N ALA A 13 19.27 0.86 -7.55
CA ALA A 13 20.66 0.66 -7.98
C ALA A 13 21.65 1.71 -7.43
N ASP A 14 21.23 2.99 -7.33
CA ASP A 14 22.06 4.09 -6.85
C ASP A 14 21.57 4.66 -5.51
N GLY A 15 20.91 3.84 -4.68
CA GLY A 15 20.39 4.23 -3.38
C GLY A 15 18.93 3.85 -3.16
N LEU A 16 18.51 3.84 -1.91
CA LEU A 16 17.17 3.41 -1.51
C LEU A 16 16.09 4.42 -1.93
N ARG A 17 15.31 4.10 -2.97
CA ARG A 17 14.24 4.91 -3.56
C ARG A 17 12.87 4.24 -3.53
N ALA A 18 12.82 2.91 -3.48
CA ALA A 18 11.60 2.12 -3.58
C ALA A 18 11.61 0.94 -2.60
N ILE A 19 10.53 0.75 -1.86
CA ILE A 19 10.34 -0.38 -0.94
C ILE A 19 9.16 -1.20 -1.45
N LEU A 20 9.39 -2.48 -1.71
CA LEU A 20 8.37 -3.40 -2.22
C LEU A 20 7.30 -3.66 -1.16
N SER A 21 6.03 -3.59 -1.55
CA SER A 21 4.88 -3.57 -0.65
C SER A 21 3.78 -4.54 -1.08
N SER A 22 2.63 -4.45 -0.43
CA SER A 22 1.37 -5.11 -0.77
C SER A 22 1.50 -6.60 -1.04
N GLY A 23 1.00 -7.08 -2.19
CA GLY A 23 0.93 -8.50 -2.53
C GLY A 23 2.29 -9.17 -2.68
N GLN A 24 3.26 -8.50 -3.29
CA GLN A 24 4.61 -9.04 -3.45
C GLN A 24 5.35 -9.14 -2.10
N ALA A 25 5.15 -8.19 -1.19
CA ALA A 25 5.69 -8.29 0.17
C ALA A 25 5.12 -9.52 0.91
N VAL A 26 3.81 -9.80 0.76
CA VAL A 26 3.18 -11.02 1.33
C VAL A 26 3.82 -12.29 0.78
N VAL A 27 4.14 -12.32 -0.53
CA VAL A 27 4.85 -13.46 -1.16
C VAL A 27 6.25 -13.60 -0.57
N LEU A 28 7.00 -12.52 -0.39
CA LEU A 28 8.34 -12.56 0.19
C LEU A 28 8.34 -12.99 1.66
N HIS A 29 7.29 -12.67 2.41
CA HIS A 29 7.08 -13.20 3.76
C HIS A 29 6.56 -14.65 3.76
N ARG A 30 6.48 -15.32 2.60
CA ARG A 30 6.04 -16.71 2.42
C ARG A 30 4.59 -16.98 2.85
N LEU A 31 3.73 -15.97 2.80
CA LEU A 31 2.32 -16.07 3.18
C LEU A 31 1.39 -16.14 1.95
N ALA A 32 1.92 -16.06 0.75
CA ALA A 32 1.21 -16.29 -0.50
C ALA A 32 2.15 -16.89 -1.54
N VAL A 33 1.59 -17.61 -2.49
CA VAL A 33 2.35 -18.25 -3.59
C VAL A 33 2.69 -17.25 -4.68
N MET A 34 1.78 -16.31 -4.99
CA MET A 34 1.97 -15.31 -6.05
C MET A 34 1.14 -14.05 -5.83
N SER A 35 1.59 -12.97 -6.44
CA SER A 35 0.82 -11.74 -6.63
C SER A 35 0.92 -11.29 -8.09
N LYS A 36 -0.14 -10.69 -8.62
CA LYS A 36 -0.24 -10.30 -10.04
C LYS A 36 0.41 -8.96 -10.35
N ASP A 37 0.43 -8.05 -9.36
CA ASP A 37 0.87 -6.67 -9.53
C ASP A 37 2.05 -6.41 -8.57
N GLY A 38 2.93 -5.48 -8.92
CA GLY A 38 3.98 -4.97 -8.04
C GLY A 38 3.57 -3.61 -7.50
N ASP A 39 3.65 -3.47 -6.19
CA ASP A 39 3.33 -2.22 -5.47
C ASP A 39 4.57 -1.73 -4.74
N TRP A 40 4.92 -0.45 -4.86
CA TRP A 40 6.05 0.14 -4.15
C TRP A 40 5.66 1.41 -3.41
N ILE A 41 6.29 1.59 -2.25
CA ILE A 41 6.36 2.87 -1.56
C ILE A 41 7.62 3.56 -2.05
N LEU A 42 7.48 4.73 -2.67
CA LEU A 42 8.59 5.50 -3.21
C LEU A 42 9.04 6.58 -2.22
N ARG A 43 10.32 6.91 -2.26
CA ARG A 43 10.84 8.10 -1.58
C ARG A 43 10.23 9.35 -2.22
N GLU A 44 9.72 10.26 -1.39
CA GLU A 44 9.03 11.46 -1.83
C GLU A 44 10.04 12.55 -2.20
N SER A 45 10.73 12.36 -3.33
CA SER A 45 11.60 13.38 -3.90
C SER A 45 11.55 13.34 -5.43
N PRO A 46 11.73 14.49 -6.11
CA PRO A 46 11.76 14.54 -7.57
C PRO A 46 12.80 13.59 -8.18
N GLU A 47 13.99 13.53 -7.58
CA GLU A 47 15.11 12.69 -8.06
C GLU A 47 14.79 11.20 -7.98
N ALA A 48 14.11 10.77 -6.90
CA ALA A 48 13.68 9.38 -6.78
C ALA A 48 12.63 9.02 -7.83
N LEU A 49 11.62 9.90 -8.04
CA LEU A 49 10.58 9.67 -9.03
C LEU A 49 11.15 9.67 -10.46
N ASP A 50 12.12 10.56 -10.76
CA ASP A 50 12.82 10.56 -12.04
C ASP A 50 13.60 9.26 -12.27
N ALA A 51 14.31 8.76 -11.27
CA ALA A 51 15.04 7.50 -11.37
C ALA A 51 14.09 6.33 -11.67
N ILE A 52 12.92 6.27 -11.01
CA ILE A 52 11.87 5.26 -11.26
C ILE A 52 11.36 5.38 -12.70
N ARG A 53 11.02 6.61 -13.18
CA ARG A 53 10.56 6.82 -14.57
C ARG A 53 11.62 6.37 -15.58
N ASN A 54 12.89 6.60 -15.31
CA ASN A 54 13.99 6.17 -16.19
C ASN A 54 14.09 4.64 -16.32
N VAL A 55 13.85 3.91 -15.22
CA VAL A 55 13.79 2.44 -15.25
C VAL A 55 12.58 1.99 -16.07
N LEU A 56 11.41 2.58 -15.82
CA LEU A 56 10.17 2.25 -16.52
C LEU A 56 10.25 2.57 -18.02
N ASP A 57 10.91 3.68 -18.41
CA ASP A 57 11.12 4.07 -19.79
C ASP A 57 11.97 3.04 -20.55
N ARG A 58 13.06 2.55 -19.93
CA ARG A 58 13.87 1.45 -20.49
C ARG A 58 13.10 0.14 -20.66
N ARG A 59 12.04 -0.07 -19.87
CA ARG A 59 11.14 -1.22 -19.96
C ARG A 59 9.98 -0.99 -20.92
N CYS A 60 9.95 0.15 -21.65
CA CYS A 60 8.85 0.56 -22.53
C CYS A 60 7.49 0.59 -21.82
N ALA A 61 7.49 0.96 -20.55
CA ALA A 61 6.26 1.05 -19.76
C ALA A 61 5.40 2.23 -20.23
N HIS A 62 4.09 2.07 -20.11
CA HIS A 62 3.13 3.13 -20.41
C HIS A 62 2.20 3.35 -19.21
N TYR A 63 1.65 4.55 -19.13
CA TYR A 63 0.68 4.92 -18.12
C TYR A 63 -0.60 4.09 -18.23
N ARG A 64 -1.11 3.68 -17.10
CA ARG A 64 -2.51 3.32 -16.87
C ARG A 64 -3.22 4.50 -16.20
N TYR A 65 -4.56 4.42 -16.10
CA TYR A 65 -5.32 5.42 -15.33
C TYR A 65 -4.77 5.60 -13.92
N GLY A 66 -4.53 6.86 -13.53
CA GLY A 66 -3.98 7.25 -12.23
C GLY A 66 -3.38 8.66 -12.28
N ALA A 67 -2.75 9.07 -11.19
CA ALA A 67 -2.07 10.36 -11.16
C ALA A 67 -0.73 10.31 -11.91
N PRO A 68 -0.21 11.46 -12.38
CA PRO A 68 1.17 11.54 -12.85
C PRO A 68 2.16 11.08 -11.77
N LEU A 69 3.25 10.43 -12.15
CA LEU A 69 4.34 10.11 -11.21
C LEU A 69 5.18 11.37 -10.96
N ASP A 70 4.56 12.34 -10.31
CA ASP A 70 5.12 13.65 -9.99
C ASP A 70 4.88 13.95 -8.50
N VAL A 71 5.87 14.56 -7.86
CA VAL A 71 5.86 14.80 -6.41
C VAL A 71 4.67 15.61 -5.94
N ARG A 72 4.13 16.49 -6.77
CA ARG A 72 2.97 17.33 -6.46
C ARG A 72 1.72 16.50 -6.15
N TRP A 73 1.43 15.48 -6.95
CA TRP A 73 0.30 14.56 -6.72
C TRP A 73 0.65 13.48 -5.71
N MET A 74 1.86 12.93 -5.79
CA MET A 74 2.28 11.85 -4.88
C MET A 74 2.22 12.28 -3.41
N ARG A 75 2.54 13.54 -3.10
CA ARG A 75 2.38 14.14 -1.75
C ARG A 75 0.93 14.17 -1.27
N GLY A 76 -0.02 14.35 -2.16
CA GLY A 76 -1.44 14.32 -1.86
C GLY A 76 -2.01 12.91 -1.61
N GLY A 77 -1.16 11.88 -1.64
CA GLY A 77 -1.57 10.49 -1.43
C GLY A 77 -2.19 9.82 -2.65
N TRP A 78 -2.03 10.42 -3.84
CA TRP A 78 -2.40 9.80 -5.11
C TRP A 78 -1.48 8.63 -5.44
N SER A 79 -1.96 7.73 -6.29
CA SER A 79 -1.19 6.62 -6.82
C SER A 79 -0.97 6.78 -8.32
N SER A 80 0.20 6.34 -8.79
CA SER A 80 0.56 6.29 -10.20
C SER A 80 0.71 4.86 -10.66
N HIS A 81 0.22 4.55 -11.85
CA HIS A 81 0.09 3.19 -12.34
C HIS A 81 0.68 3.05 -13.74
N PHE A 82 1.47 1.98 -13.94
CA PHE A 82 2.06 1.67 -15.23
C PHE A 82 1.90 0.20 -15.56
N GLU A 83 2.10 -0.10 -16.82
CA GLU A 83 2.27 -1.48 -17.28
C GLU A 83 3.22 -1.55 -18.48
N PHE A 84 3.84 -2.71 -18.62
CA PHE A 84 4.64 -3.06 -19.79
C PHE A 84 4.53 -4.57 -20.05
N ARG A 85 5.08 -5.00 -21.18
CA ARG A 85 5.17 -6.42 -21.53
C ARG A 85 6.60 -6.90 -21.39
N LEU A 86 6.76 -8.08 -20.79
CA LEU A 86 7.98 -8.86 -20.81
C LEU A 86 7.61 -10.21 -21.44
N ASP A 87 7.98 -10.39 -22.71
CA ASP A 87 7.52 -11.50 -23.54
C ASP A 87 5.97 -11.60 -23.54
N ALA A 88 5.41 -12.72 -23.12
CA ALA A 88 3.96 -12.89 -22.99
C ALA A 88 3.39 -12.36 -21.66
N LEU A 89 4.24 -11.96 -20.71
CA LEU A 89 3.81 -11.51 -19.39
C LEU A 89 3.44 -10.02 -19.41
N ARG A 90 2.24 -9.69 -18.93
CA ARG A 90 1.84 -8.32 -18.63
C ARG A 90 2.26 -7.97 -17.22
N VAL A 91 3.19 -7.04 -17.09
CA VAL A 91 3.72 -6.57 -15.80
C VAL A 91 3.03 -5.26 -15.44
N ARG A 92 2.42 -5.21 -14.25
CA ARG A 92 1.78 -4.02 -13.69
C ARG A 92 2.56 -3.51 -12.49
N THR A 93 2.73 -2.21 -12.41
CA THR A 93 3.46 -1.52 -11.35
C THR A 93 2.66 -0.36 -10.81
N ASP A 94 2.51 -0.33 -9.49
CA ASP A 94 1.70 0.66 -8.78
C ASP A 94 2.58 1.36 -7.71
N PHE A 95 2.50 2.69 -7.66
CA PHE A 95 3.39 3.52 -6.86
C PHE A 95 2.62 4.49 -5.97
N VAL A 96 3.08 4.63 -4.73
CA VAL A 96 2.62 5.62 -3.76
C VAL A 96 3.83 6.16 -3.00
N THR A 97 3.74 7.39 -2.46
CA THR A 97 4.72 7.91 -1.48
C THR A 97 4.14 7.90 -0.08
N ARG A 98 2.84 8.11 0.04
CA ARG A 98 2.09 8.19 1.30
C ARG A 98 0.97 7.13 1.34
N PRO A 99 1.32 5.86 1.57
CA PRO A 99 0.30 4.83 1.66
C PRO A 99 -0.63 5.08 2.86
N PRO A 100 -1.92 4.78 2.75
CA PRO A 100 -2.86 4.99 3.84
C PRO A 100 -2.48 4.16 5.08
N ARG A 101 -2.82 4.67 6.27
CA ARG A 101 -2.63 4.02 7.58
C ARG A 101 -1.16 3.88 8.06
N LEU A 102 -0.19 4.33 7.32
CA LEU A 102 1.15 4.57 7.85
C LEU A 102 1.29 6.04 8.23
N THR A 103 1.73 6.28 9.44
CA THR A 103 2.06 7.63 9.92
C THR A 103 3.38 8.11 9.32
N ALA A 104 3.69 9.40 9.48
CA ALA A 104 5.00 9.93 9.08
C ALA A 104 6.15 9.21 9.80
N ASP A 105 5.96 8.88 11.10
CA ASP A 105 6.94 8.15 11.89
C ASP A 105 7.09 6.70 11.42
N ASP A 106 6.00 6.01 11.05
CA ASP A 106 6.05 4.69 10.44
C ASP A 106 6.86 4.70 9.14
N LEU A 107 6.63 5.68 8.28
CA LEU A 107 7.38 5.83 7.03
C LEU A 107 8.85 6.15 7.29
N ALA A 108 9.16 7.08 8.19
CA ALA A 108 10.53 7.40 8.56
C ALA A 108 11.25 6.19 9.15
N GLY A 109 10.58 5.40 10.00
CA GLY A 109 11.09 4.14 10.53
C GLY A 109 11.35 3.11 9.43
N LEU A 110 10.38 2.91 8.52
CA LEU A 110 10.51 1.99 7.38
C LEU A 110 11.74 2.33 6.52
N TRP A 111 11.93 3.61 6.16
CA TRP A 111 13.09 4.03 5.37
C TRP A 111 14.43 3.80 6.07
N ARG A 112 14.49 4.00 7.39
CA ARG A 112 15.72 3.72 8.17
C ARG A 112 16.03 2.23 8.26
N GLU A 113 15.02 1.41 8.54
CA GLU A 113 15.17 -0.03 8.71
C GLU A 113 15.52 -0.74 7.40
N GLN A 114 15.05 -0.20 6.26
CA GLN A 114 15.34 -0.77 4.94
C GLN A 114 16.65 -0.25 4.34
N ALA A 115 17.33 0.70 5.00
CA ALA A 115 18.64 1.18 4.54
C ALA A 115 19.68 0.05 4.58
N GLY A 116 20.30 -0.23 3.44
CA GLY A 116 21.31 -1.30 3.30
C GLY A 116 20.74 -2.71 3.13
N CYS A 117 19.40 -2.89 3.14
CA CYS A 117 18.80 -4.19 2.82
C CYS A 117 18.98 -4.52 1.33
N ALA A 118 19.39 -5.76 1.05
CA ALA A 118 19.55 -6.24 -0.33
C ALA A 118 18.24 -6.25 -1.13
N THR A 119 17.13 -6.49 -0.45
CA THR A 119 15.77 -6.42 -1.04
C THR A 119 14.88 -5.62 -0.10
N PRO A 120 14.73 -4.30 -0.31
CA PRO A 120 13.87 -3.48 0.52
C PRO A 120 12.40 -3.92 0.39
N VAL A 121 11.81 -4.33 1.52
CA VAL A 121 10.43 -4.83 1.59
C VAL A 121 9.75 -4.34 2.87
N VAL A 122 8.46 -4.05 2.79
CA VAL A 122 7.68 -3.65 3.97
C VAL A 122 7.63 -4.80 4.98
N ASP A 123 7.96 -4.52 6.22
CA ASP A 123 7.93 -5.47 7.34
C ASP A 123 6.50 -5.97 7.66
N PRO A 124 6.35 -7.12 8.37
CA PRO A 124 5.05 -7.71 8.65
C PRO A 124 4.11 -6.78 9.42
N ARG A 125 4.61 -5.97 10.37
CA ARG A 125 3.80 -5.05 11.19
C ARG A 125 3.15 -3.96 10.32
N ARG A 126 3.96 -3.24 9.53
CA ARG A 126 3.46 -2.17 8.64
C ARG A 126 2.61 -2.75 7.52
N LEU A 127 2.97 -3.94 7.02
CA LEU A 127 2.19 -4.62 5.99
C LEU A 127 0.79 -5.02 6.51
N ALA A 128 0.67 -5.46 7.77
CA ALA A 128 -0.62 -5.71 8.41
C ALA A 128 -1.50 -4.45 8.47
N GLU A 129 -0.91 -3.27 8.75
CA GLU A 129 -1.64 -1.99 8.67
C GLU A 129 -2.10 -1.68 7.25
N LEU A 130 -1.25 -1.85 6.25
CA LEU A 130 -1.57 -1.61 4.84
C LEU A 130 -2.65 -2.55 4.31
N LYS A 131 -2.76 -3.76 4.86
CA LYS A 131 -3.76 -4.77 4.50
C LYS A 131 -5.14 -4.54 5.10
N LYS A 132 -5.36 -3.53 5.94
CA LYS A 132 -6.68 -3.12 6.43
C LYS A 132 -7.48 -2.40 5.32
N THR A 133 -7.73 -3.08 4.20
CA THR A 133 -8.41 -2.54 3.01
C THR A 133 -9.93 -2.74 3.10
N ASN A 134 -10.63 -2.48 2.00
CA ASN A 134 -12.05 -2.84 1.81
C ASN A 134 -12.24 -4.26 1.24
N ARG A 135 -11.19 -5.06 1.11
CA ARG A 135 -11.23 -6.42 0.58
C ARG A 135 -11.18 -7.43 1.72
N GLU A 136 -12.21 -8.24 1.85
CA GLU A 136 -12.33 -9.24 2.91
C GLU A 136 -11.14 -10.21 3.00
N LYS A 137 -10.65 -10.67 1.83
CA LYS A 137 -9.49 -11.58 1.75
C LYS A 137 -8.20 -11.03 2.37
N ASP A 138 -8.02 -9.72 2.46
CA ASP A 138 -6.83 -9.11 3.04
C ASP A 138 -6.78 -9.31 4.57
N TYR A 139 -7.92 -9.51 5.22
CA TYR A 139 -7.98 -9.70 6.68
C TYR A 139 -7.44 -11.06 7.14
N ALA A 140 -7.58 -12.10 6.32
CA ALA A 140 -6.93 -13.39 6.58
C ALA A 140 -5.40 -13.26 6.56
N VAL A 141 -4.87 -12.50 5.59
CA VAL A 141 -3.43 -12.23 5.49
C VAL A 141 -2.91 -11.44 6.69
N ILE A 142 -3.70 -10.52 7.27
CA ILE A 142 -3.31 -9.79 8.50
C ILE A 142 -3.09 -10.78 9.65
N GLY A 143 -3.95 -11.78 9.81
CA GLY A 143 -3.77 -12.82 10.83
C GLY A 143 -2.42 -13.53 10.69
N GLU A 144 -2.09 -13.97 9.49
CA GLU A 144 -0.81 -14.64 9.23
C GLU A 144 0.41 -13.72 9.43
N LEU A 145 0.34 -12.47 8.96
CA LEU A 145 1.40 -11.48 9.20
C LEU A 145 1.65 -11.24 10.69
N THR A 146 0.58 -11.22 11.47
CA THR A 146 0.66 -10.98 12.92
C THR A 146 1.39 -12.11 13.64
N ARG A 147 1.29 -13.35 13.17
CA ARG A 147 2.01 -14.50 13.74
C ARG A 147 3.52 -14.44 13.50
N LEU A 148 3.99 -13.60 12.56
CA LEU A 148 5.42 -13.35 12.31
C LEU A 148 6.02 -12.31 13.26
N LEU A 149 5.22 -11.68 14.12
CA LEU A 149 5.68 -10.66 15.06
C LEU A 149 6.11 -11.28 16.37
N ASP A 150 7.27 -10.88 16.89
CA ASP A 150 7.79 -11.37 18.16
C ASP A 150 7.18 -10.65 19.37
N ASP A 151 6.72 -9.40 19.21
CA ASP A 151 6.16 -8.58 20.28
C ASP A 151 4.68 -8.88 20.51
N PRO A 152 4.31 -9.47 21.68
CA PRO A 152 2.92 -9.76 22.05
C PRO A 152 2.02 -8.52 22.02
N ARG A 153 2.56 -7.33 22.28
CA ARG A 153 1.82 -6.08 22.22
C ARG A 153 1.34 -5.80 20.79
N GLN A 154 2.21 -5.96 19.81
CA GLN A 154 1.86 -5.80 18.41
C GLN A 154 0.88 -6.89 17.93
N GLN A 155 1.08 -8.13 18.38
CA GLN A 155 0.16 -9.22 18.11
C GLN A 155 -1.25 -8.90 18.62
N PHE A 156 -1.40 -8.41 19.86
CA PHE A 156 -2.70 -7.98 20.39
C PHE A 156 -3.35 -6.87 19.60
N LEU A 157 -2.58 -5.90 19.12
CA LEU A 157 -3.11 -4.74 18.38
C LEU A 157 -3.49 -5.06 16.94
N LEU A 158 -2.88 -6.09 16.33
CA LEU A 158 -3.02 -6.37 14.90
C LEU A 158 -3.78 -7.66 14.59
N SER A 159 -3.71 -8.69 15.44
CA SER A 159 -4.29 -10.02 15.15
C SER A 159 -5.79 -9.93 14.80
N ARG A 160 -6.19 -10.74 13.84
CA ARG A 160 -7.57 -10.92 13.38
C ARG A 160 -8.13 -12.30 13.69
N SER A 161 -7.38 -13.09 14.46
CA SER A 161 -7.76 -14.44 14.90
C SER A 161 -8.23 -14.39 16.34
N ALA A 162 -9.48 -14.79 16.59
CA ALA A 162 -10.02 -14.89 17.95
C ALA A 162 -9.22 -15.94 18.77
N GLN A 163 -8.84 -17.04 18.14
CA GLN A 163 -8.06 -18.10 18.79
C GLN A 163 -6.68 -17.58 19.23
N ASP A 164 -5.97 -16.85 18.36
CA ASP A 164 -4.66 -16.29 18.68
C ASP A 164 -4.76 -15.25 19.81
N LEU A 165 -5.76 -14.35 19.75
CA LEU A 165 -6.00 -13.36 20.80
C LEU A 165 -6.34 -13.99 22.15
N MET A 166 -7.11 -15.07 22.16
CA MET A 166 -7.41 -15.79 23.39
C MET A 166 -6.18 -16.52 23.94
N ALA A 167 -5.37 -17.13 23.08
CA ALA A 167 -4.11 -17.76 23.50
C ALA A 167 -3.16 -16.71 24.12
N LEU A 168 -3.00 -15.56 23.44
CA LEU A 168 -2.22 -14.43 23.94
C LEU A 168 -2.75 -13.90 25.29
N ALA A 169 -4.07 -13.78 25.46
CA ALA A 169 -4.67 -13.30 26.71
C ALA A 169 -4.45 -14.26 27.88
N ARG A 170 -4.36 -15.58 27.63
CA ARG A 170 -4.01 -16.56 28.65
C ARG A 170 -2.55 -16.42 29.12
N THR A 171 -1.62 -16.16 28.19
CA THR A 171 -0.19 -16.04 28.48
C THR A 171 0.18 -14.64 28.99
N HIS A 172 -0.53 -13.60 28.56
CA HIS A 172 -0.26 -12.19 28.88
C HIS A 172 -1.51 -11.43 29.38
N PRO A 173 -2.17 -11.87 30.49
CA PRO A 173 -3.46 -11.32 30.89
C PRO A 173 -3.39 -9.84 31.33
N ASN A 174 -2.28 -9.41 31.88
CA ASN A 174 -2.07 -8.01 32.27
C ASN A 174 -1.94 -7.09 31.04
N LEU A 175 -1.21 -7.56 30.03
CA LEU A 175 -1.03 -6.81 28.77
C LEU A 175 -2.35 -6.70 28.01
N ALA A 176 -3.15 -7.78 27.97
CA ALA A 176 -4.49 -7.74 27.34
C ALA A 176 -5.37 -6.68 27.98
N ARG A 177 -5.41 -6.60 29.32
CA ARG A 177 -6.16 -5.56 30.07
C ARG A 177 -5.65 -4.15 29.80
N GLN A 178 -4.36 -3.93 29.76
CA GLN A 178 -3.77 -2.63 29.46
C GLN A 178 -4.12 -2.17 28.03
N LEU A 179 -4.13 -3.08 27.07
CA LEU A 179 -4.40 -2.77 25.67
C LEU A 179 -5.90 -2.65 25.35
N ALA A 180 -6.80 -3.08 26.24
CA ALA A 180 -8.24 -2.97 26.04
C ALA A 180 -8.71 -1.51 25.87
N THR A 181 -8.02 -0.54 26.49
CA THR A 181 -8.28 0.90 26.26
C THR A 181 -8.03 1.32 24.79
N ALA A 182 -6.95 0.80 24.19
CA ALA A 182 -6.60 1.10 22.80
C ALA A 182 -7.38 0.23 21.79
N ARG A 183 -7.74 -0.99 22.19
CA ARG A 183 -8.48 -1.94 21.35
C ARG A 183 -9.57 -2.63 22.20
N PRO A 184 -10.76 -2.02 22.32
CA PRO A 184 -11.81 -2.46 23.25
C PRO A 184 -12.28 -3.91 23.08
N LEU A 185 -12.18 -4.49 21.88
CA LEU A 185 -12.54 -5.90 21.66
C LEU A 185 -11.71 -6.88 22.52
N LEU A 186 -10.54 -6.47 23.02
CA LEU A 186 -9.70 -7.31 23.90
C LEU A 186 -10.37 -7.60 25.25
N GLU A 187 -11.38 -6.85 25.66
CA GLU A 187 -12.21 -7.18 26.84
C GLU A 187 -12.94 -8.53 26.67
N GLN A 188 -13.17 -8.95 25.42
CA GLN A 188 -13.79 -10.24 25.12
C GLN A 188 -12.79 -11.40 25.10
N ALA A 189 -11.49 -11.13 25.00
CA ALA A 189 -10.45 -12.17 24.85
C ALA A 189 -10.32 -13.13 26.08
N GLY A 190 -10.89 -12.75 27.23
CA GLY A 190 -10.95 -13.60 28.43
C GLY A 190 -12.33 -14.24 28.68
N ARG A 191 -13.31 -14.04 27.78
CA ARG A 191 -14.72 -14.42 28.01
C ARG A 191 -15.18 -15.56 27.11
N SER A 192 -15.38 -15.29 25.81
CA SER A 192 -15.80 -16.30 24.86
C SER A 192 -15.21 -16.06 23.46
N VAL A 193 -15.00 -17.15 22.71
CA VAL A 193 -14.53 -17.11 21.33
C VAL A 193 -15.57 -16.41 20.45
N GLU A 194 -16.84 -16.76 20.59
CA GLU A 194 -17.95 -16.24 19.78
C GLU A 194 -18.11 -14.74 19.97
N ALA A 195 -18.03 -14.24 21.22
CA ALA A 195 -18.10 -12.80 21.50
C ALA A 195 -16.90 -12.05 20.88
N LEU A 196 -15.71 -12.65 20.92
CA LEU A 196 -14.52 -12.08 20.32
C LEU A 196 -14.58 -12.09 18.79
N GLU A 197 -15.07 -13.17 18.16
CA GLU A 197 -15.30 -13.24 16.71
C GLU A 197 -16.30 -12.16 16.25
N ALA A 198 -17.42 -12.02 16.95
CA ALA A 198 -18.40 -10.98 16.66
C ALA A 198 -17.79 -9.55 16.77
N ALA A 199 -16.95 -9.32 17.77
CA ALA A 199 -16.27 -8.05 17.96
C ALA A 199 -15.20 -7.79 16.86
N LEU A 200 -14.45 -8.82 16.44
CA LEU A 200 -13.52 -8.75 15.31
C LEU A 200 -14.23 -8.45 13.99
N ASP A 201 -15.39 -9.05 13.76
CA ASP A 201 -16.23 -8.77 12.59
C ASP A 201 -16.77 -7.34 12.59
N ALA A 202 -17.19 -6.84 13.74
CA ALA A 202 -17.63 -5.45 13.87
C ALA A 202 -16.48 -4.47 13.60
N GLU A 203 -15.28 -4.74 14.13
CA GLU A 203 -14.07 -3.95 13.86
C GLU A 203 -13.70 -4.01 12.38
N ARG A 204 -13.74 -5.18 11.74
CA ARG A 204 -13.50 -5.35 10.29
C ARG A 204 -14.43 -4.48 9.47
N ARG A 205 -15.75 -4.57 9.70
CA ARG A 205 -16.74 -3.74 8.98
C ARG A 205 -16.47 -2.25 9.14
N LYS A 206 -16.16 -1.80 10.36
CA LYS A 206 -15.81 -0.39 10.63
C LYS A 206 -14.59 0.07 9.81
N LEU A 207 -13.55 -0.76 9.74
CA LEU A 207 -12.33 -0.48 8.97
C LEU A 207 -12.61 -0.45 7.46
N MET A 208 -13.41 -1.40 6.95
CA MET A 208 -13.80 -1.46 5.54
C MET A 208 -14.59 -0.20 5.15
N HIS A 209 -15.61 0.19 5.91
CA HIS A 209 -16.37 1.42 5.66
C HIS A 209 -15.51 2.69 5.74
N ALA A 210 -14.57 2.77 6.68
CA ALA A 210 -13.65 3.90 6.75
C ALA A 210 -12.76 3.98 5.49
N ASN A 211 -12.32 2.84 4.97
CA ASN A 211 -11.54 2.79 3.74
C ASN A 211 -12.38 3.11 2.50
N GLU A 212 -13.62 2.65 2.43
CA GLU A 212 -14.57 2.99 1.35
C GLU A 212 -14.85 4.49 1.28
N ARG A 213 -15.13 5.13 2.43
CA ARG A 213 -15.28 6.60 2.48
C ARG A 213 -14.04 7.32 1.99
N ARG A 214 -12.84 6.86 2.39
CA ARG A 214 -11.59 7.43 1.90
C ARG A 214 -11.46 7.29 0.38
N LEU A 215 -11.73 6.11 -0.15
CA LEU A 215 -11.68 5.86 -1.61
C LEU A 215 -12.68 6.73 -2.37
N LEU A 216 -13.90 6.85 -1.86
CA LEU A 216 -14.95 7.69 -2.46
C LEU A 216 -14.48 9.15 -2.58
N ARG A 217 -13.85 9.70 -1.54
CA ARG A 217 -13.29 11.06 -1.58
C ARG A 217 -12.27 11.24 -2.71
N TYR A 218 -11.34 10.29 -2.87
CA TYR A 218 -10.38 10.32 -3.98
C TYR A 218 -11.06 10.18 -5.34
N MET A 219 -12.03 9.27 -5.46
CA MET A 219 -12.77 9.07 -6.70
C MET A 219 -13.56 10.32 -7.09
N THR A 220 -14.26 10.95 -6.15
CA THR A 220 -14.99 12.21 -6.39
C THR A 220 -14.03 13.32 -6.82
N ALA A 221 -12.91 13.48 -6.14
CA ALA A 221 -11.91 14.49 -6.51
C ALA A 221 -11.25 14.22 -7.88
N ALA A 222 -11.19 12.97 -8.31
CA ALA A 222 -10.61 12.55 -9.59
C ALA A 222 -11.62 12.47 -10.73
N GLU A 223 -12.91 12.75 -10.51
CA GLU A 223 -13.95 12.62 -11.55
C GLU A 223 -13.64 13.40 -12.83
N PRO A 224 -13.24 14.70 -12.80
CA PRO A 224 -12.88 15.43 -14.01
C PRO A 224 -11.69 14.79 -14.75
N TRP A 225 -10.71 14.28 -14.01
CA TRP A 225 -9.58 13.57 -14.59
C TRP A 225 -9.99 12.23 -15.22
N ALA A 226 -10.86 11.47 -14.55
CA ALA A 226 -11.37 10.20 -15.05
C ALA A 226 -12.14 10.35 -16.37
N GLU A 227 -12.95 11.41 -16.50
CA GLU A 227 -13.67 11.73 -17.73
C GLU A 227 -12.73 12.08 -18.90
N HIS A 228 -11.62 12.77 -18.63
CA HIS A 228 -10.65 13.18 -19.63
C HIS A 228 -9.63 12.08 -19.98
N TRP A 229 -9.45 11.10 -19.10
CA TRP A 229 -8.41 10.07 -19.26
C TRP A 229 -8.46 9.32 -20.61
N PRO A 230 -9.60 8.93 -21.19
CA PRO A 230 -9.62 8.25 -22.49
C PRO A 230 -8.96 9.06 -23.61
N ALA A 231 -9.16 10.37 -23.64
CA ALA A 231 -8.53 11.27 -24.61
C ALA A 231 -7.02 11.39 -24.37
N VAL A 232 -6.61 11.53 -23.11
CA VAL A 232 -5.20 11.57 -22.72
C VAL A 232 -4.51 10.25 -23.05
N ALA A 233 -5.14 9.11 -22.76
CA ALA A 233 -4.61 7.79 -23.08
C ALA A 233 -4.41 7.61 -24.59
N ALA A 234 -5.31 8.12 -25.42
CA ALA A 234 -5.17 8.13 -26.88
C ALA A 234 -4.02 9.05 -27.35
N GLU A 235 -3.88 10.24 -26.73
CA GLU A 235 -2.82 11.20 -27.05
C GLU A 235 -1.42 10.66 -26.74
N ILE A 236 -1.27 9.89 -25.66
CA ILE A 236 0.02 9.31 -25.24
C ILE A 236 0.32 7.94 -25.85
N ALA A 237 -0.62 7.36 -26.60
CA ALA A 237 -0.45 6.03 -27.18
C ALA A 237 0.77 5.98 -28.12
N GLY A 238 1.70 5.06 -27.82
CA GLY A 238 2.94 4.89 -28.61
C GLY A 238 4.04 5.92 -28.35
N LEU A 239 3.82 6.91 -27.45
CA LEU A 239 4.88 7.83 -27.05
C LEU A 239 5.87 7.15 -26.09
N PRO A 240 7.18 7.47 -26.17
CA PRO A 240 8.13 7.16 -25.11
C PRO A 240 7.64 7.71 -23.77
N LEU A 241 7.92 6.99 -22.68
CA LEU A 241 7.35 7.33 -21.37
C LEU A 241 7.66 8.76 -20.92
N ARG A 242 8.84 9.29 -21.23
CA ARG A 242 9.20 10.68 -20.89
C ARG A 242 8.29 11.70 -21.56
N GLN A 243 7.94 11.49 -22.84
CA GLN A 243 7.03 12.37 -23.59
C GLN A 243 5.60 12.20 -23.07
N ALA A 244 5.16 10.95 -22.88
CA ALA A 244 3.86 10.65 -22.28
C ALA A 244 3.71 11.29 -20.90
N HIS A 245 4.77 11.26 -20.05
CA HIS A 245 4.75 11.88 -18.72
C HIS A 245 4.53 13.40 -18.80
N ALA A 246 5.18 14.09 -19.73
CA ALA A 246 4.99 15.53 -19.91
C ALA A 246 3.53 15.87 -20.29
N VAL A 247 2.94 15.08 -21.21
CA VAL A 247 1.53 15.24 -21.61
C VAL A 247 0.60 14.96 -20.42
N VAL A 248 0.76 13.80 -19.75
CA VAL A 248 -0.06 13.41 -18.60
C VAL A 248 -0.02 14.45 -17.49
N THR A 249 1.18 14.98 -17.19
CA THR A 249 1.38 16.02 -16.17
C THR A 249 0.65 17.30 -16.56
N ALA A 250 0.84 17.78 -17.80
CA ALA A 250 0.20 19.01 -18.29
C ALA A 250 -1.34 18.89 -18.33
N ARG A 251 -1.87 17.73 -18.73
CA ARG A 251 -3.32 17.48 -18.78
C ARG A 251 -3.95 17.29 -17.40
N ALA A 252 -3.21 16.74 -16.44
CA ALA A 252 -3.69 16.56 -15.07
C ALA A 252 -3.77 17.88 -14.30
N GLU A 253 -2.94 18.89 -14.64
CA GLU A 253 -3.04 20.22 -14.05
C GLU A 253 -4.43 20.82 -14.33
N GLY A 254 -5.14 21.24 -13.29
CA GLY A 254 -6.50 21.77 -13.38
C GLY A 254 -7.63 20.72 -13.41
N LEU A 255 -7.34 19.43 -13.63
CA LEU A 255 -8.34 18.35 -13.65
C LEU A 255 -8.22 17.41 -12.44
N LEU A 256 -7.01 17.21 -11.96
CA LEU A 256 -6.73 16.38 -10.79
C LEU A 256 -6.06 17.25 -9.71
N PRO A 257 -6.69 17.50 -8.56
CA PRO A 257 -6.11 18.31 -7.51
C PRO A 257 -4.84 17.66 -6.95
N PHE A 258 -3.85 18.47 -6.56
CA PHE A 258 -2.62 17.95 -5.96
C PHE A 258 -2.88 17.26 -4.63
N GLU A 259 -3.79 17.82 -3.83
CA GLU A 259 -4.25 17.26 -2.55
C GLU A 259 -5.78 17.15 -2.55
N LEU A 260 -6.32 16.27 -1.70
CA LEU A 260 -7.77 16.19 -1.54
C LEU A 260 -8.32 17.51 -1.01
N PRO A 261 -9.28 18.14 -1.69
CA PRO A 261 -9.93 19.34 -1.18
C PRO A 261 -10.62 19.07 0.16
N ASP A 262 -10.59 20.08 1.05
CA ASP A 262 -11.37 20.06 2.26
C ASP A 262 -12.88 20.02 1.93
N GLY A 263 -13.66 19.25 2.69
CA GLY A 263 -15.13 19.23 2.57
C GLY A 263 -15.71 18.24 1.56
N ILE A 264 -14.91 17.43 0.88
CA ILE A 264 -15.45 16.25 0.15
C ILE A 264 -15.90 15.21 1.20
N PRO A 265 -17.19 14.80 1.22
CA PRO A 265 -17.77 13.94 2.25
C PRO A 265 -17.19 12.50 2.28
#